data_12c9f54d1bd733dad49ff088805058f8
#
_entry.id   12c9f54d1bd733dad49ff088805058f8
#
_cell.length_a   1.000
_cell.length_b   1.000
_cell.length_c   1.000
_cell.angle_alpha   90.00
_cell.angle_beta   90.00
_cell.angle_gamma   90.00
#
_symmetry.space_group_name_H-M   'P 1'
#
loop_
_entity.id
_entity.type
_entity.pdbx_description
1 polymer ?
#
loop_
_entity_poly.entity_id
_entity_poly.type
_entity_poly.pdbx_seq_one_letter_code
_entity_poly.pdbx_strand_id
1 'polypeptide(L)'
;GRTGLEASSRGWATIVSNRGGLPETVTDGIILKKLNEKELYKNIQFLINNKKYRLTLQKNSIINFKLDHSIIARKIDNVRRKILKTFSFNIDKKSKLKIIHITNFNFRYHGRLHFNTGTRINNGLIRLGHNVLSLSDRDLISLGKSFSDYTGSKYLNELVSKTITNFKPDMLIMGHADRIDSKMLTTIKDTNRNLKIAQWFLDPLNKNGPDFLKNKNRILDKSDVLDANFLTTSPEAVGLLSGKVDNYFIPN
;
A
#
# COMPACT_ATOMS: atom_id res chain seq x y z
N GLY A 1 -13.70 10.22 -1.99
CA GLY A 1 -14.58 10.34 -1.14
C GLY A 1 -14.55 10.68 0.35
N ARG A 2 -13.41 11.01 0.99
CA ARG A 2 -13.38 11.33 2.45
C ARG A 2 -14.25 12.54 2.80
N THR A 3 -14.24 13.58 1.97
CA THR A 3 -14.97 14.83 2.21
C THR A 3 -16.48 14.63 2.38
N GLY A 4 -17.10 13.76 1.58
CA GLY A 4 -18.52 13.45 1.72
C GLY A 4 -18.87 12.76 3.03
N LEU A 5 -18.01 11.81 3.48
CA LEU A 5 -18.13 11.14 4.78
C LEU A 5 -18.00 12.13 5.95
N GLU A 6 -16.98 12.97 5.91
CA GLU A 6 -16.73 13.98 6.95
C GLU A 6 -17.89 15.00 7.05
N ALA A 7 -18.41 15.43 5.90
CA ALA A 7 -19.55 16.33 5.87
C ALA A 7 -20.82 15.67 6.45
N SER A 8 -21.11 14.42 6.06
CA SER A 8 -22.25 13.67 6.57
C SER A 8 -22.15 13.42 8.08
N SER A 9 -20.96 13.03 8.58
CA SER A 9 -20.74 12.77 10.00
C SER A 9 -20.93 14.02 10.89
N ARG A 10 -20.77 15.21 10.31
CA ARG A 10 -20.93 16.50 10.98
C ARG A 10 -22.31 17.13 10.76
N GLY A 11 -23.22 16.43 10.09
CA GLY A 11 -24.56 16.93 9.81
C GLY A 11 -24.59 18.09 8.85
N TRP A 12 -23.74 18.11 7.86
CA TRP A 12 -23.79 19.13 6.82
C TRP A 12 -24.74 18.71 5.69
N ALA A 13 -25.50 19.69 5.17
CA ALA A 13 -26.29 19.47 3.96
C ALA A 13 -25.34 19.36 2.76
N THR A 14 -25.18 18.16 2.26
CA THR A 14 -24.14 17.81 1.29
C THR A 14 -24.72 17.67 -0.12
N ILE A 15 -24.02 18.19 -1.12
CA ILE A 15 -24.30 17.96 -2.53
C ILE A 15 -23.11 17.23 -3.13
N VAL A 16 -23.35 16.10 -3.79
CA VAL A 16 -22.28 15.30 -4.44
C VAL A 16 -22.66 14.95 -5.87
N SER A 17 -21.68 14.66 -6.70
CA SER A 17 -21.90 14.09 -8.02
C SER A 17 -22.28 12.62 -7.94
N ASN A 18 -22.92 12.08 -8.97
CA ASN A 18 -23.22 10.67 -9.13
C ASN A 18 -22.02 9.86 -9.72
N ARG A 19 -20.78 10.26 -9.44
CA ARG A 19 -19.57 9.65 -10.00
C ARG A 19 -18.83 8.82 -8.95
N GLY A 20 -18.34 7.66 -9.39
CA GLY A 20 -17.58 6.74 -8.54
C GLY A 20 -18.32 6.40 -7.24
N GLY A 21 -17.59 6.30 -6.14
CA GLY A 21 -18.15 6.01 -4.81
C GLY A 21 -18.70 7.23 -4.05
N LEU A 22 -18.83 8.41 -4.66
CA LEU A 22 -19.35 9.59 -3.97
C LEU A 22 -20.79 9.43 -3.44
N PRO A 23 -21.75 8.83 -4.20
CA PRO A 23 -23.09 8.58 -3.68
C PRO A 23 -23.12 7.72 -2.42
N GLU A 24 -22.19 6.79 -2.27
CA GLU A 24 -22.09 5.89 -1.12
C GLU A 24 -21.55 6.59 0.13
N THR A 25 -20.90 7.74 -0.04
CA THR A 25 -20.31 8.51 1.06
C THR A 25 -21.26 9.52 1.70
N VAL A 26 -22.46 9.68 1.15
CA VAL A 26 -23.45 10.64 1.62
C VAL A 26 -24.64 9.89 2.21
N THR A 27 -24.89 10.11 3.50
CA THR A 27 -25.99 9.45 4.20
C THR A 27 -27.33 10.05 3.84
N ASP A 28 -27.43 11.37 3.97
CA ASP A 28 -28.60 12.17 3.57
C ASP A 28 -28.08 13.45 2.90
N GLY A 29 -28.24 13.54 1.59
CA GLY A 29 -27.74 14.64 0.79
C GLY A 29 -28.35 14.65 -0.60
N ILE A 30 -27.95 15.59 -1.41
CA ILE A 30 -28.36 15.69 -2.80
C ILE A 30 -27.31 15.06 -3.70
N ILE A 31 -27.73 14.08 -4.49
CA ILE A 31 -26.88 13.46 -5.52
C ILE A 31 -27.28 14.08 -6.86
N LEU A 32 -26.35 14.79 -7.50
CA LEU A 32 -26.60 15.44 -8.80
C LEU A 32 -26.87 14.39 -9.87
N LYS A 33 -27.96 14.52 -10.60
CA LYS A 33 -28.27 13.63 -11.73
C LYS A 33 -27.32 13.86 -12.91
N LYS A 34 -26.98 15.11 -13.16
CA LYS A 34 -26.01 15.52 -14.20
C LYS A 34 -24.95 16.38 -13.57
N LEU A 35 -23.69 16.12 -13.94
CA LEU A 35 -22.56 16.92 -13.48
C LEU A 35 -22.39 18.13 -14.41
N ASN A 36 -23.14 19.17 -14.14
CA ASN A 36 -23.03 20.46 -14.83
C ASN A 36 -23.32 21.62 -13.87
N GLU A 37 -22.87 22.80 -14.26
CA GLU A 37 -22.96 24.01 -13.45
C GLU A 37 -24.41 24.39 -13.16
N LYS A 38 -25.31 24.24 -14.14
CA LYS A 38 -26.75 24.60 -14.01
C LYS A 38 -27.43 23.76 -12.94
N GLU A 39 -27.18 22.45 -12.91
CA GLU A 39 -27.77 21.55 -11.91
C GLU A 39 -27.18 21.79 -10.52
N LEU A 40 -25.89 22.04 -10.44
CA LEU A 40 -25.24 22.39 -9.19
C LEU A 40 -25.80 23.70 -8.63
N TYR A 41 -25.86 24.75 -9.45
CA TYR A 41 -26.40 26.05 -9.07
C TYR A 41 -27.86 25.91 -8.57
N LYS A 42 -28.72 25.20 -9.32
CA LYS A 42 -30.12 24.96 -8.93
C LYS A 42 -30.24 24.33 -7.56
N ASN A 43 -29.45 23.31 -7.27
CA ASN A 43 -29.50 22.61 -5.99
C ASN A 43 -28.93 23.45 -4.83
N ILE A 44 -27.89 24.26 -5.08
CA ILE A 44 -27.40 25.24 -4.10
C ILE A 44 -28.47 26.27 -3.77
N GLN A 45 -29.06 26.90 -4.78
CA GLN A 45 -30.14 27.86 -4.62
C GLN A 45 -31.35 27.26 -3.86
N PHE A 46 -31.71 26.02 -4.20
CA PHE A 46 -32.76 25.30 -3.52
C PHE A 46 -32.46 25.12 -2.02
N LEU A 47 -31.26 24.71 -1.65
CA LEU A 47 -30.88 24.56 -0.25
C LEU A 47 -30.79 25.89 0.50
N ILE A 48 -30.37 26.98 -0.16
CA ILE A 48 -30.33 28.31 0.43
C ILE A 48 -31.78 28.78 0.74
N ASN A 49 -32.67 28.66 -0.22
CA ASN A 49 -34.04 29.18 -0.11
C ASN A 49 -34.98 28.30 0.73
N ASN A 50 -34.65 27.02 0.94
CA ASN A 50 -35.48 26.07 1.69
C ASN A 50 -34.82 25.66 3.02
N LYS A 51 -34.78 26.58 3.98
CA LYS A 51 -34.20 26.36 5.30
C LYS A 51 -34.73 25.09 5.98
N LYS A 52 -36.04 24.83 5.94
CA LYS A 52 -36.64 23.65 6.56
C LYS A 52 -36.08 22.34 5.98
N TYR A 53 -36.02 22.25 4.65
CA TYR A 53 -35.47 21.07 3.97
C TYR A 53 -33.97 20.88 4.28
N ARG A 54 -33.20 21.96 4.24
CA ARG A 54 -31.78 21.95 4.60
C ARG A 54 -31.56 21.44 6.02
N LEU A 55 -32.32 21.93 6.99
CA LEU A 55 -32.22 21.46 8.39
C LEU A 55 -32.61 19.99 8.54
N THR A 56 -33.60 19.52 7.77
CA THR A 56 -33.98 18.10 7.74
C THR A 56 -32.83 17.23 7.23
N LEU A 57 -32.18 17.61 6.11
CA LEU A 57 -31.02 16.91 5.60
C LEU A 57 -29.89 16.87 6.62
N GLN A 58 -29.61 17.99 7.27
CA GLN A 58 -28.56 18.10 8.29
C GLN A 58 -28.82 17.16 9.48
N LYS A 59 -30.05 17.16 10.00
CA LYS A 59 -30.46 16.28 11.11
C LYS A 59 -30.37 14.80 10.71
N ASN A 60 -30.91 14.45 9.54
CA ASN A 60 -30.91 13.07 9.05
C ASN A 60 -29.49 12.57 8.76
N SER A 61 -28.63 13.43 8.25
CA SER A 61 -27.21 13.11 8.01
C SER A 61 -26.53 12.57 9.26
N ILE A 62 -26.76 13.18 10.42
CA ILE A 62 -26.20 12.73 11.70
C ILE A 62 -26.89 11.44 12.17
N ILE A 63 -28.23 11.44 12.20
CA ILE A 63 -29.01 10.33 12.76
C ILE A 63 -28.77 9.03 11.98
N ASN A 64 -28.70 9.14 10.66
CA ASN A 64 -28.57 8.00 9.76
C ASN A 64 -27.10 7.64 9.45
N PHE A 65 -26.11 8.36 10.00
CA PHE A 65 -24.71 8.09 9.74
C PHE A 65 -24.29 6.74 10.30
N LYS A 66 -24.00 5.78 9.42
CA LYS A 66 -23.67 4.39 9.75
C LYS A 66 -22.22 3.99 9.45
N LEU A 67 -21.39 4.96 9.01
CA LEU A 67 -20.02 4.74 8.61
C LEU A 67 -19.02 5.15 9.69
N ASP A 68 -19.40 4.97 10.95
CA ASP A 68 -18.50 5.12 12.08
C ASP A 68 -17.34 4.12 12.00
N HIS A 69 -16.15 4.55 12.36
CA HIS A 69 -14.94 3.73 12.31
C HIS A 69 -15.09 2.41 13.09
N SER A 70 -15.75 2.43 14.24
CA SER A 70 -15.95 1.24 15.07
C SER A 70 -16.90 0.22 14.41
N ILE A 71 -17.93 0.70 13.73
CA ILE A 71 -18.89 -0.12 13.00
C ILE A 71 -18.22 -0.75 11.78
N ILE A 72 -17.47 0.04 11.02
CA ILE A 72 -16.73 -0.42 9.83
C ILE A 72 -15.64 -1.42 10.25
N ALA A 73 -14.85 -1.14 11.29
CA ALA A 73 -13.86 -2.06 11.80
C ALA A 73 -14.46 -3.42 12.18
N ARG A 74 -15.60 -3.43 12.90
CA ARG A 74 -16.33 -4.66 13.22
C ARG A 74 -16.81 -5.43 12.00
N LYS A 75 -17.31 -4.72 10.97
CA LYS A 75 -17.72 -5.37 9.71
C LYS A 75 -16.53 -6.03 9.00
N ILE A 76 -15.41 -5.32 8.91
CA ILE A 76 -14.18 -5.83 8.31
C ILE A 76 -13.68 -7.05 9.10
N ASP A 77 -13.64 -6.99 10.42
CA ASP A 77 -13.21 -8.11 11.26
C ASP A 77 -14.14 -9.33 11.12
N ASN A 78 -15.44 -9.12 10.98
CA ASN A 78 -16.38 -10.20 10.73
C ASN A 78 -16.15 -10.88 9.37
N VAL A 79 -15.87 -10.09 8.33
CA VAL A 79 -15.50 -10.63 7.00
C VAL A 79 -14.17 -11.39 7.10
N ARG A 80 -13.16 -10.81 7.75
CA ARG A 80 -11.86 -11.46 7.98
C ARG A 80 -12.02 -12.80 8.71
N ARG A 81 -12.82 -12.84 9.77
CA ARG A 81 -13.07 -14.07 10.53
C ARG A 81 -13.77 -15.13 9.69
N LYS A 82 -14.71 -14.75 8.82
CA LYS A 82 -15.35 -15.68 7.88
C LYS A 82 -14.34 -16.25 6.90
N ILE A 83 -13.52 -15.39 6.30
CA ILE A 83 -12.47 -15.81 5.35
C ILE A 83 -11.47 -16.74 6.05
N LEU A 84 -11.01 -16.40 7.25
CA LEU A 84 -10.06 -17.23 8.01
C LEU A 84 -10.64 -18.60 8.41
N LYS A 85 -11.96 -18.70 8.58
CA LYS A 85 -12.61 -19.98 8.83
C LYS A 85 -12.73 -20.86 7.58
N THR A 86 -12.84 -20.26 6.40
CA THR A 86 -12.94 -20.97 5.12
C THR A 86 -11.57 -21.32 4.52
N PHE A 87 -10.55 -20.53 4.83
CA PHE A 87 -9.16 -20.85 4.49
C PHE A 87 -8.47 -21.41 5.74
N SER A 88 -8.45 -22.72 5.87
CA SER A 88 -7.42 -23.36 6.71
C SER A 88 -6.08 -23.11 6.01
N PHE A 89 -5.41 -22.02 6.34
CA PHE A 89 -3.98 -21.94 6.05
C PHE A 89 -3.32 -23.02 6.91
N ASN A 90 -3.08 -24.17 6.33
CA ASN A 90 -2.05 -25.07 6.80
C ASN A 90 -0.70 -24.34 6.56
N ILE A 91 -0.44 -23.33 7.37
CA ILE A 91 0.92 -22.86 7.53
C ILE A 91 1.61 -24.03 8.22
N ASP A 92 2.34 -24.78 7.42
CA ASP A 92 3.18 -25.84 7.94
C ASP A 92 4.07 -25.17 8.99
N LYS A 93 3.81 -25.41 10.28
CA LYS A 93 4.51 -24.79 11.42
C LYS A 93 6.02 -25.08 11.42
N LYS A 94 6.51 -25.87 10.45
CA LYS A 94 7.87 -26.39 10.40
C LYS A 94 8.89 -25.46 9.76
N SER A 95 8.52 -24.46 8.95
CA SER A 95 9.54 -23.63 8.29
C SER A 95 9.57 -22.21 8.81
N LYS A 96 10.24 -22.01 9.96
CA LYS A 96 10.64 -20.67 10.39
C LYS A 96 11.78 -20.21 9.48
N LEU A 97 11.48 -19.24 8.62
CA LEU A 97 12.46 -18.69 7.69
C LEU A 97 13.30 -17.59 8.35
N LYS A 98 14.54 -17.49 7.92
CA LYS A 98 15.40 -16.34 8.15
C LYS A 98 15.17 -15.36 7.01
N ILE A 99 14.63 -14.19 7.30
CA ILE A 99 14.21 -13.20 6.28
C ILE A 99 14.99 -11.92 6.50
N ILE A 100 15.61 -11.39 5.44
CA ILE A 100 16.01 -9.98 5.41
C ILE A 100 14.91 -9.19 4.72
N HIS A 101 14.33 -8.20 5.42
CA HIS A 101 13.33 -7.31 4.87
C HIS A 101 13.93 -5.91 4.69
N ILE A 102 14.09 -5.49 3.43
CA ILE A 102 14.66 -4.19 3.06
C ILE A 102 13.53 -3.29 2.57
N THR A 103 13.29 -2.18 3.27
CA THR A 103 12.33 -1.16 2.87
C THR A 103 12.58 0.13 3.65
N ASN A 104 11.88 1.19 3.30
CA ASN A 104 11.97 2.45 4.04
C ASN A 104 11.18 2.38 5.35
N PHE A 105 11.86 2.08 6.45
CA PHE A 105 11.27 2.10 7.80
C PHE A 105 11.16 3.50 8.39
N ASN A 106 11.81 4.50 7.78
CA ASN A 106 11.75 5.90 8.20
C ASN A 106 12.27 6.18 9.62
N PHE A 107 13.30 5.47 10.06
CA PHE A 107 13.90 5.65 11.40
C PHE A 107 14.39 7.09 11.63
N ARG A 108 14.92 7.76 10.58
CA ARG A 108 15.35 9.17 10.64
C ARG A 108 14.25 10.18 11.00
N TYR A 109 12.99 9.75 10.97
CA TYR A 109 11.85 10.60 11.35
C TYR A 109 11.36 10.37 12.78
N HIS A 110 12.17 9.77 13.64
CA HIS A 110 11.94 9.63 15.08
C HIS A 110 10.54 9.06 15.43
N GLY A 111 10.11 8.04 14.69
CA GLY A 111 8.83 7.35 14.90
C GLY A 111 7.62 8.01 14.23
N ARG A 112 7.74 9.23 13.69
CA ARG A 112 6.62 9.93 13.03
C ARG A 112 5.95 9.13 11.92
N LEU A 113 6.71 8.32 11.19
CA LEU A 113 6.24 7.49 10.09
C LEU A 113 6.29 5.98 10.42
N HIS A 114 6.19 5.63 11.70
CA HIS A 114 6.27 4.24 12.16
C HIS A 114 5.21 3.33 11.53
N PHE A 115 3.99 3.80 11.33
CA PHE A 115 2.87 2.99 10.83
C PHE A 115 2.81 2.90 9.30
N ASN A 116 3.96 2.92 8.63
CA ASN A 116 4.02 2.71 7.18
C ASN A 116 3.81 1.23 6.81
N THR A 117 3.56 0.96 5.53
CA THR A 117 3.30 -0.40 5.03
C THR A 117 4.49 -1.33 5.24
N GLY A 118 5.72 -0.84 5.09
CA GLY A 118 6.92 -1.64 5.34
C GLY A 118 6.97 -2.19 6.77
N THR A 119 6.69 -1.35 7.76
CA THR A 119 6.61 -1.79 9.17
C THR A 119 5.49 -2.79 9.40
N ARG A 120 4.32 -2.60 8.75
CA ARG A 120 3.19 -3.54 8.88
C ARG A 120 3.52 -4.92 8.31
N ILE A 121 4.13 -4.97 7.14
CA ILE A 121 4.60 -6.23 6.52
C ILE A 121 5.66 -6.88 7.42
N ASN A 122 6.64 -6.12 7.89
CA ASN A 122 7.68 -6.61 8.78
C ASN A 122 7.12 -7.26 10.05
N ASN A 123 6.18 -6.57 10.71
CA ASN A 123 5.51 -7.08 11.90
C ASN A 123 4.66 -8.31 11.60
N GLY A 124 4.06 -8.39 10.40
CA GLY A 124 3.35 -9.57 9.92
C GLY A 124 4.26 -10.80 9.83
N LEU A 125 5.43 -10.64 9.22
CA LEU A 125 6.43 -11.70 9.10
C LEU A 125 6.93 -12.20 10.48
N ILE A 126 7.19 -11.28 11.42
CA ILE A 126 7.57 -11.62 12.79
C ILE A 126 6.46 -12.38 13.50
N ARG A 127 5.19 -11.94 13.37
CA ARG A 127 4.03 -12.61 13.99
C ARG A 127 3.78 -14.01 13.43
N LEU A 128 4.18 -14.26 12.18
CA LEU A 128 4.17 -15.59 11.57
C LEU A 128 5.28 -16.50 12.13
N GLY A 129 6.16 -15.97 12.99
CA GLY A 129 7.23 -16.73 13.66
C GLY A 129 8.54 -16.79 12.88
N HIS A 130 8.69 -15.99 11.82
CA HIS A 130 9.95 -15.89 11.07
C HIS A 130 10.98 -15.08 11.85
N ASN A 131 12.26 -15.38 11.62
CA ASN A 131 13.38 -14.58 12.11
C ASN A 131 13.67 -13.47 11.11
N VAL A 132 13.27 -12.23 11.41
CA VAL A 132 13.31 -11.12 10.47
C VAL A 132 14.38 -10.10 10.86
N LEU A 133 15.35 -9.88 9.97
CA LEU A 133 16.32 -8.79 10.06
C LEU A 133 15.86 -7.64 9.15
N SER A 134 15.62 -6.48 9.75
CA SER A 134 15.06 -5.32 9.05
C SER A 134 16.16 -4.34 8.66
N LEU A 135 16.21 -3.93 7.39
CA LEU A 135 17.14 -2.92 6.88
C LEU A 135 16.35 -1.76 6.26
N SER A 136 16.59 -0.54 6.76
CA SER A 136 15.94 0.67 6.21
C SER A 136 16.80 1.27 5.09
N ASP A 137 16.41 1.03 3.84
CA ASP A 137 17.17 1.45 2.66
C ASP A 137 17.44 2.96 2.63
N ARG A 138 16.41 3.78 2.87
CA ARG A 138 16.53 5.25 2.82
C ARG A 138 17.34 5.83 3.96
N ASP A 139 17.29 5.21 5.14
CA ASP A 139 18.07 5.63 6.29
C ASP A 139 19.53 5.26 6.08
N LEU A 140 19.82 4.06 5.54
CA LEU A 140 21.17 3.62 5.20
C LEU A 140 21.79 4.45 4.07
N ILE A 141 21.01 4.78 3.03
CA ILE A 141 21.43 5.72 1.98
C ILE A 141 21.82 7.08 2.59
N SER A 142 21.01 7.60 3.50
CA SER A 142 21.28 8.88 4.16
C SER A 142 22.57 8.83 4.98
N LEU A 143 22.82 7.74 5.66
CA LEU A 143 24.01 7.51 6.47
C LEU A 143 25.29 7.33 5.61
N GLY A 144 25.14 6.65 4.47
CA GLY A 144 26.26 6.31 3.58
C GLY A 144 26.74 7.42 2.67
N LYS A 145 26.05 8.58 2.65
CA LYS A 145 26.46 9.71 1.82
C LYS A 145 27.84 10.25 2.25
N SER A 146 28.74 10.39 1.28
CA SER A 146 30.09 10.90 1.47
C SER A 146 30.56 11.62 0.20
N PHE A 147 31.74 12.22 0.23
CA PHE A 147 32.36 12.81 -0.96
C PHE A 147 32.62 11.79 -2.09
N SER A 148 32.85 10.53 -1.75
CA SER A 148 33.06 9.43 -2.71
C SER A 148 31.76 8.69 -3.09
N ASP A 149 30.65 8.88 -2.35
CA ASP A 149 29.36 8.27 -2.62
C ASP A 149 28.21 9.27 -2.30
N TYR A 150 28.03 10.24 -3.19
CA TYR A 150 26.96 11.24 -3.04
C TYR A 150 25.55 10.65 -2.96
N THR A 151 25.37 9.46 -3.54
CA THR A 151 24.08 8.77 -3.56
C THR A 151 23.85 7.94 -2.30
N GLY A 152 24.91 7.51 -1.59
CA GLY A 152 24.84 6.56 -0.50
C GLY A 152 24.51 5.13 -0.95
N SER A 153 24.44 4.88 -2.25
CA SER A 153 24.05 3.58 -2.81
C SER A 153 25.13 2.53 -2.65
N LYS A 154 26.40 2.93 -2.75
CA LYS A 154 27.53 2.01 -2.56
C LYS A 154 27.53 1.44 -1.13
N TYR A 155 27.43 2.31 -0.14
CA TYR A 155 27.34 1.90 1.27
C TYR A 155 26.16 0.94 1.52
N LEU A 156 24.95 1.28 0.98
CA LEU A 156 23.79 0.41 1.10
C LEU A 156 24.05 -0.98 0.53
N ASN A 157 24.57 -1.08 -0.69
CA ASN A 157 24.80 -2.35 -1.37
C ASN A 157 25.88 -3.19 -0.69
N GLU A 158 26.96 -2.58 -0.24
CA GLU A 158 28.01 -3.28 0.53
C GLU A 158 27.45 -3.82 1.86
N LEU A 159 26.66 -3.02 2.59
CA LEU A 159 26.05 -3.44 3.83
C LEU A 159 25.08 -4.59 3.62
N VAL A 160 24.22 -4.51 2.61
CA VAL A 160 23.27 -5.58 2.25
C VAL A 160 24.03 -6.86 1.92
N SER A 161 25.06 -6.80 1.08
CA SER A 161 25.87 -7.95 0.69
C SER A 161 26.52 -8.62 1.91
N LYS A 162 27.18 -7.83 2.78
CA LYS A 162 27.78 -8.33 4.03
C LYS A 162 26.72 -8.93 4.96
N THR A 163 25.56 -8.29 5.06
CA THR A 163 24.48 -8.80 5.91
C THR A 163 23.95 -10.14 5.41
N ILE A 164 23.78 -10.31 4.10
CA ILE A 164 23.35 -11.59 3.51
C ILE A 164 24.39 -12.68 3.80
N THR A 165 25.66 -12.38 3.61
CA THR A 165 26.74 -13.32 3.88
C THR A 165 26.79 -13.79 5.35
N ASN A 166 26.58 -12.87 6.28
CA ASN A 166 26.63 -13.16 7.72
C ASN A 166 25.36 -13.81 8.25
N PHE A 167 24.20 -13.26 7.87
CA PHE A 167 22.89 -13.71 8.36
C PHE A 167 22.43 -15.01 7.68
N LYS A 168 22.84 -15.25 6.43
CA LYS A 168 22.47 -16.41 5.59
C LYS A 168 20.95 -16.58 5.57
N PRO A 169 20.21 -15.63 4.97
CA PRO A 169 18.76 -15.67 4.91
C PRO A 169 18.26 -16.76 3.95
N ASP A 170 17.08 -17.29 4.22
CA ASP A 170 16.32 -18.12 3.28
C ASP A 170 15.62 -17.25 2.23
N MET A 171 15.26 -16.01 2.63
CA MET A 171 14.53 -15.09 1.78
C MET A 171 14.98 -13.64 1.98
N LEU A 172 15.09 -12.91 0.86
CA LEU A 172 15.25 -11.46 0.81
C LEU A 172 13.95 -10.85 0.28
N ILE A 173 13.33 -9.98 1.06
CA ILE A 173 12.11 -9.25 0.66
C ILE A 173 12.45 -7.77 0.54
N MET A 174 12.16 -7.17 -0.61
CA MET A 174 12.44 -5.75 -0.89
C MET A 174 11.16 -4.98 -1.13
N GLY A 175 11.04 -3.80 -0.50
CA GLY A 175 9.94 -2.87 -0.71
C GLY A 175 10.44 -1.54 -1.22
N HIS A 176 10.13 -1.18 -2.47
CA HIS A 176 10.60 0.07 -3.11
C HIS A 176 12.11 0.31 -3.02
N ALA A 177 12.91 -0.75 -2.99
CA ALA A 177 14.35 -0.68 -2.81
C ALA A 177 15.09 -0.36 -4.13
N ASP A 178 14.79 0.81 -4.71
CA ASP A 178 15.27 1.23 -6.03
C ASP A 178 16.79 1.35 -6.15
N ARG A 179 17.47 1.53 -5.02
CA ARG A 179 18.94 1.72 -4.95
C ARG A 179 19.71 0.43 -4.70
N ILE A 180 19.02 -0.69 -4.60
CA ILE A 180 19.66 -2.01 -4.56
C ILE A 180 20.07 -2.38 -5.98
N ASP A 181 21.34 -2.69 -6.16
CA ASP A 181 21.92 -3.02 -7.45
C ASP A 181 21.54 -4.46 -7.87
N SER A 182 20.98 -4.61 -9.06
CA SER A 182 20.61 -5.90 -9.64
C SER A 182 21.82 -6.81 -9.88
N LYS A 183 22.96 -6.25 -10.29
CA LYS A 183 24.21 -7.03 -10.47
C LYS A 183 24.71 -7.63 -9.15
N MET A 184 24.66 -6.84 -8.08
CA MET A 184 24.99 -7.32 -6.74
C MET A 184 24.08 -8.47 -6.32
N LEU A 185 22.76 -8.35 -6.56
CA LEU A 185 21.79 -9.40 -6.27
C LEU A 185 22.05 -10.67 -7.09
N THR A 186 22.41 -10.53 -8.38
CA THR A 186 22.79 -11.67 -9.23
C THR A 186 24.00 -12.41 -8.65
N THR A 187 25.06 -11.69 -8.33
CA THR A 187 26.26 -12.29 -7.73
C THR A 187 25.95 -13.03 -6.42
N ILE A 188 25.07 -12.45 -5.60
CA ILE A 188 24.65 -13.09 -4.35
C ILE A 188 23.82 -14.34 -4.62
N LYS A 189 22.92 -14.32 -5.58
CA LYS A 189 22.07 -15.47 -5.93
C LYS A 189 22.89 -16.61 -6.51
N ASP A 190 23.91 -16.31 -7.31
CA ASP A 190 24.83 -17.32 -7.87
C ASP A 190 25.60 -18.06 -6.78
N THR A 191 26.00 -17.35 -5.72
CA THR A 191 26.71 -17.93 -4.59
C THR A 191 25.78 -18.56 -3.55
N ASN A 192 24.49 -18.18 -3.52
CA ASN A 192 23.49 -18.65 -2.56
C ASN A 192 22.25 -19.16 -3.32
N ARG A 193 22.36 -20.27 -4.02
CA ARG A 193 21.31 -20.82 -4.92
C ARG A 193 19.95 -21.06 -4.25
N ASN A 194 19.92 -21.26 -2.93
CA ASN A 194 18.69 -21.48 -2.19
C ASN A 194 18.00 -20.17 -1.76
N LEU A 195 18.69 -19.03 -1.87
CA LEU A 195 18.13 -17.74 -1.51
C LEU A 195 16.98 -17.37 -2.46
N LYS A 196 15.79 -17.12 -1.89
CA LYS A 196 14.65 -16.58 -2.61
C LYS A 196 14.62 -15.06 -2.49
N ILE A 197 14.41 -14.38 -3.62
CA ILE A 197 14.39 -12.91 -3.68
C ILE A 197 13.03 -12.47 -4.18
N ALA A 198 12.31 -11.71 -3.37
CA ALA A 198 11.01 -11.16 -3.71
C ALA A 198 10.98 -9.64 -3.53
N GLN A 199 10.10 -8.97 -4.26
CA GLN A 199 9.80 -7.56 -4.01
C GLN A 199 8.30 -7.34 -3.88
N TRP A 200 7.93 -6.27 -3.17
CA TRP A 200 6.57 -5.76 -3.14
C TRP A 200 6.54 -4.30 -3.56
N PHE A 201 5.45 -3.90 -4.23
CA PHE A 201 5.31 -2.60 -4.83
C PHE A 201 3.88 -2.07 -4.63
N LEU A 202 3.76 -0.85 -4.13
CA LEU A 202 2.47 -0.25 -3.74
C LEU A 202 1.95 0.82 -4.69
N ASP A 203 2.84 1.41 -5.51
CA ASP A 203 2.44 2.49 -6.39
C ASP A 203 1.54 1.95 -7.51
N PRO A 204 0.55 2.72 -7.95
CA PRO A 204 -0.43 2.24 -8.91
C PRO A 204 0.19 1.98 -10.27
N LEU A 205 -0.22 0.88 -10.91
CA LEU A 205 0.09 0.50 -12.29
C LEU A 205 -1.12 0.79 -13.20
N ASN A 206 -1.56 2.04 -13.22
CA ASN A 206 -2.63 2.46 -14.12
C ASN A 206 -2.03 2.78 -15.50
N LYS A 207 -2.41 2.02 -16.53
CA LYS A 207 -1.93 2.17 -17.92
C LYS A 207 -2.09 3.60 -18.45
N ASN A 208 -3.14 4.29 -18.03
CA ASN A 208 -3.43 5.67 -18.42
C ASN A 208 -2.89 6.71 -17.42
N GLY A 209 -2.20 6.29 -16.37
CA GLY A 209 -1.64 7.18 -15.37
C GLY A 209 -0.27 7.73 -15.76
N PRO A 210 0.09 8.93 -15.28
CA PRO A 210 1.34 9.60 -15.65
C PRO A 210 2.60 8.83 -15.24
N ASP A 211 2.53 8.06 -14.16
CA ASP A 211 3.67 7.31 -13.62
C ASP A 211 3.74 5.84 -14.08
N PHE A 212 2.86 5.41 -14.99
CA PHE A 212 2.78 4.01 -15.39
C PHE A 212 4.11 3.44 -15.88
N LEU A 213 4.74 4.09 -16.87
CA LEU A 213 6.01 3.63 -17.45
C LEU A 213 7.12 3.60 -16.40
N LYS A 214 7.21 4.64 -15.59
CA LYS A 214 8.20 4.75 -14.51
C LYS A 214 8.04 3.62 -13.50
N ASN A 215 6.82 3.37 -13.03
CA ASN A 215 6.55 2.33 -12.05
C ASN A 215 6.73 0.93 -12.65
N LYS A 216 6.31 0.71 -13.90
CA LYS A 216 6.55 -0.53 -14.62
C LYS A 216 8.06 -0.82 -14.73
N ASN A 217 8.86 0.16 -15.15
CA ASN A 217 10.31 -0.01 -15.30
C ASN A 217 10.98 -0.30 -13.95
N ARG A 218 10.56 0.37 -12.86
CA ARG A 218 11.08 0.08 -11.50
C ARG A 218 10.81 -1.36 -11.06
N ILE A 219 9.65 -1.91 -11.40
CA ILE A 219 9.30 -3.29 -11.07
C ILE A 219 10.14 -4.26 -11.90
N LEU A 220 10.32 -3.98 -13.19
CA LEU A 220 11.04 -4.84 -14.12
C LEU A 220 12.56 -4.74 -14.01
N ASP A 221 13.10 -3.69 -13.40
CA ASP A 221 14.57 -3.44 -13.28
C ASP A 221 15.34 -4.63 -12.68
N LYS A 222 14.68 -5.42 -11.82
CA LYS A 222 15.26 -6.57 -11.13
C LYS A 222 14.66 -7.91 -11.55
N SER A 223 13.89 -7.94 -12.64
CA SER A 223 13.15 -9.15 -13.06
C SER A 223 14.04 -10.36 -13.33
N ASP A 224 15.30 -10.15 -13.74
CA ASP A 224 16.23 -11.24 -14.03
C ASP A 224 16.72 -11.97 -12.77
N VAL A 225 16.57 -11.37 -11.59
CA VAL A 225 17.09 -11.92 -10.33
C VAL A 225 15.99 -12.27 -9.33
N LEU A 226 14.79 -11.71 -9.51
CA LEU A 226 13.65 -11.95 -8.61
C LEU A 226 13.01 -13.32 -8.85
N ASP A 227 12.51 -13.93 -7.76
CA ASP A 227 11.63 -15.09 -7.81
C ASP A 227 10.14 -14.67 -7.83
N ALA A 228 9.79 -13.56 -7.19
CA ALA A 228 8.39 -13.09 -7.14
C ALA A 228 8.25 -11.58 -6.97
N ASN A 229 7.16 -11.03 -7.56
CA ASN A 229 6.66 -9.69 -7.33
C ASN A 229 5.30 -9.73 -6.63
N PHE A 230 5.11 -8.90 -5.61
CA PHE A 230 3.84 -8.69 -4.92
C PHE A 230 3.34 -7.28 -5.16
N LEU A 231 2.18 -7.15 -5.81
CA LEU A 231 1.65 -5.89 -6.31
C LEU A 231 0.28 -5.59 -5.67
N THR A 232 0.03 -4.35 -5.31
CA THR A 232 -1.25 -3.90 -4.72
C THR A 232 -2.18 -3.26 -5.74
N THR A 233 -1.80 -3.24 -7.00
CA THR A 233 -2.65 -2.79 -8.11
C THR A 233 -3.61 -3.92 -8.53
N SER A 234 -4.64 -3.59 -9.32
CA SER A 234 -5.63 -4.57 -9.80
C SER A 234 -5.00 -5.79 -10.51
N PRO A 235 -5.68 -6.95 -10.49
CA PRO A 235 -5.18 -8.14 -11.16
C PRO A 235 -4.87 -7.95 -12.65
N GLU A 236 -5.65 -7.09 -13.35
CA GLU A 236 -5.39 -6.78 -14.78
C GLU A 236 -4.04 -6.09 -14.96
N ALA A 237 -3.63 -5.27 -14.00
CA ALA A 237 -2.32 -4.60 -14.07
C ALA A 237 -1.15 -5.58 -13.92
N VAL A 238 -1.34 -6.69 -13.23
CA VAL A 238 -0.33 -7.76 -13.12
C VAL A 238 -0.01 -8.35 -14.50
N GLY A 239 -1.01 -8.51 -15.37
CA GLY A 239 -0.83 -8.96 -16.74
C GLY A 239 0.00 -8.01 -17.62
N LEU A 240 0.14 -6.74 -17.23
CA LEU A 240 0.99 -5.78 -17.93
C LEU A 240 2.50 -5.99 -17.68
N LEU A 241 2.84 -6.84 -16.73
CA LEU A 241 4.21 -7.19 -16.36
C LEU A 241 4.61 -8.57 -16.93
N SER A 242 4.14 -8.92 -18.11
CA SER A 242 4.52 -10.18 -18.79
C SER A 242 6.04 -10.35 -18.80
N GLY A 243 6.55 -11.48 -18.35
CA GLY A 243 7.97 -11.75 -18.39
C GLY A 243 8.46 -12.80 -17.40
N LYS A 244 9.68 -12.66 -16.98
CA LYS A 244 10.55 -13.66 -16.36
C LYS A 244 10.24 -13.96 -14.86
N VAL A 245 9.31 -13.25 -14.23
CA VAL A 245 9.04 -13.31 -12.79
C VAL A 245 7.58 -13.57 -12.52
N ASP A 246 7.28 -14.37 -11.53
CA ASP A 246 5.91 -14.57 -11.04
C ASP A 246 5.38 -13.30 -10.38
N ASN A 247 4.24 -12.84 -10.86
CA ASN A 247 3.58 -11.63 -10.37
C ASN A 247 2.30 -12.00 -9.61
N TYR A 248 2.22 -11.57 -8.35
CA TYR A 248 1.09 -11.84 -7.48
C TYR A 248 0.38 -10.54 -7.09
N PHE A 249 -0.94 -10.55 -7.20
CA PHE A 249 -1.77 -9.48 -6.64
C PHE A 249 -1.98 -9.71 -5.15
N ILE A 250 -1.70 -8.69 -4.34
CA ILE A 250 -2.02 -8.66 -2.91
C ILE A 250 -2.87 -7.41 -2.63
N PRO A 251 -4.10 -7.58 -2.13
CA PRO A 251 -4.95 -6.43 -1.81
C PRO A 251 -4.36 -5.62 -0.66
N ASN A 252 -4.58 -4.30 -0.72
CA ASN A 252 -4.15 -3.35 0.31
C ASN A 252 -5.13 -3.34 1.48
#